data_b6468ead2b36c3072925aa716028f943
#
_entry.id   b6468ead2b36c3072925aa716028f943
#
_cell.length_a   1.000
_cell.length_b   1.000
_cell.length_c   1.000
_cell.angle_alpha   90.00
_cell.angle_beta   90.00
_cell.angle_gamma   90.00
#
_symmetry.space_group_name_H-M   'P 1'
#
loop_
_entity.id
_entity.type
_entity.pdbx_description
1 polymer ?
#
loop_
_entity_poly.entity_id
_entity_poly.type
_entity_poly.pdbx_seq_one_letter_code
_entity_poly.pdbx_strand_id
1 'polypeptide(L)'
;AEEDTFRRTLSSGTAMLDAAVVETKASGSKTLSGEKAFQLHDTYGFPIDLTLEMAAEQGLEVDRNKFTALMAEQRARAKADSQAKKGLLTDREAYSQVRALGETPFLGYTDLTVDTTVTGIIANGTSVTAAEPGAVVEIVLAETPFYAEMGGQDSDSGIIRANGIDFEVLDVQRPVPGLIVHKVHLDGDLAVGDRVTALVNPATRFGACQAHTAT
;
A
#
# COMPACT_ATOMS: atom_id res chain seq x y z
N ALA A 1 17.14 -19.16 25.37
CA ALA A 1 16.17 -18.88 24.29
C ALA A 1 16.85 -18.49 22.96
N GLU A 2 17.73 -17.46 22.93
CA GLU A 2 18.41 -17.07 21.68
C GLU A 2 19.40 -18.11 21.18
N GLU A 3 20.18 -18.69 22.08
CA GLU A 3 21.15 -19.76 21.77
C GLU A 3 20.48 -21.02 21.22
N ASP A 4 19.31 -21.39 21.73
CA ASP A 4 18.56 -22.54 21.23
C ASP A 4 18.00 -22.30 19.83
N THR A 5 17.58 -21.06 19.55
CA THR A 5 17.09 -20.65 18.22
C THR A 5 18.24 -20.67 17.22
N PHE A 6 19.40 -20.15 17.59
CA PHE A 6 20.61 -20.15 16.76
C PHE A 6 21.08 -21.57 16.45
N ARG A 7 21.13 -22.46 17.44
CA ARG A 7 21.48 -23.88 17.23
C ARG A 7 20.51 -24.59 16.29
N ARG A 8 19.21 -24.33 16.41
CA ARG A 8 18.20 -24.88 15.49
C ARG A 8 18.41 -24.37 14.07
N THR A 9 18.66 -23.07 13.90
CA THR A 9 18.95 -22.47 12.61
C THR A 9 20.18 -23.10 11.96
N LEU A 10 21.28 -23.26 12.70
CA LEU A 10 22.49 -23.91 12.22
C LEU A 10 22.22 -25.38 11.82
N SER A 11 21.54 -26.15 12.66
CA SER A 11 21.25 -27.55 12.38
C SER A 11 20.36 -27.71 11.15
N SER A 12 19.30 -26.91 11.04
CA SER A 12 18.40 -26.95 9.88
C SER A 12 19.09 -26.48 8.60
N GLY A 13 19.88 -25.40 8.71
CA GLY A 13 20.63 -24.84 7.58
C GLY A 13 21.70 -25.81 7.06
N THR A 14 22.43 -26.50 7.97
CA THR A 14 23.41 -27.52 7.60
C THR A 14 22.75 -28.69 6.87
N ALA A 15 21.65 -29.23 7.38
CA ALA A 15 20.94 -30.34 6.73
C ALA A 15 20.43 -29.96 5.32
N MET A 16 19.94 -28.72 5.16
CA MET A 16 19.50 -28.21 3.86
C MET A 16 20.66 -27.97 2.90
N LEU A 17 21.79 -27.49 3.38
CA LEU A 17 22.98 -27.32 2.56
C LEU A 17 23.51 -28.69 2.11
N ASP A 18 23.56 -29.68 2.97
CA ASP A 18 23.96 -31.04 2.62
C ASP A 18 23.06 -31.63 1.52
N ALA A 19 21.75 -31.45 1.64
CA ALA A 19 20.81 -31.88 0.58
C ALA A 19 21.06 -31.14 -0.75
N ALA A 20 21.31 -29.83 -0.70
CA ALA A 20 21.62 -29.04 -1.89
C ALA A 20 22.95 -29.44 -2.53
N VAL A 21 23.95 -29.79 -1.73
CA VAL A 21 25.25 -30.31 -2.20
C VAL A 21 25.07 -31.64 -2.91
N VAL A 22 24.30 -32.57 -2.31
CA VAL A 22 24.01 -33.89 -2.92
C VAL A 22 23.29 -33.72 -4.27
N GLU A 23 22.29 -32.86 -4.35
CA GLU A 23 21.54 -32.55 -5.55
C GLU A 23 22.46 -31.95 -6.64
N THR A 24 23.32 -30.99 -6.25
CA THR A 24 24.28 -30.35 -7.16
C THR A 24 25.29 -31.37 -7.73
N LYS A 25 25.82 -32.23 -6.90
CA LYS A 25 26.73 -33.31 -7.33
C LYS A 25 26.03 -34.33 -8.25
N ALA A 26 24.79 -34.69 -7.95
CA ALA A 26 23.99 -35.62 -8.75
C ALA A 26 23.69 -35.07 -10.14
N SER A 27 23.55 -33.74 -10.28
CA SER A 27 23.39 -33.08 -11.58
C SER A 27 24.70 -32.93 -12.38
N GLY A 28 25.84 -33.33 -11.80
CA GLY A 28 27.16 -33.17 -12.42
C GLY A 28 27.73 -31.77 -12.37
N SER A 29 27.06 -30.84 -11.66
CA SER A 29 27.53 -29.47 -11.47
C SER A 29 28.60 -29.41 -10.39
N LYS A 30 29.57 -28.52 -10.58
CA LYS A 30 30.57 -28.16 -9.57
C LYS A 30 30.23 -26.85 -8.83
N THR A 31 29.10 -26.23 -9.17
CA THR A 31 28.71 -24.96 -8.64
C THR A 31 27.32 -25.08 -8.02
N LEU A 32 27.21 -24.76 -6.71
CA LEU A 32 25.96 -24.59 -6.00
C LEU A 32 25.29 -23.30 -6.49
N SER A 33 24.00 -23.38 -6.83
CA SER A 33 23.31 -22.23 -7.39
C SER A 33 23.17 -21.09 -6.37
N GLY A 34 23.24 -19.85 -6.85
CA GLY A 34 23.05 -18.66 -6.03
C GLY A 34 21.65 -18.57 -5.42
N GLU A 35 20.63 -19.16 -6.06
CA GLU A 35 19.27 -19.27 -5.52
C GLU A 35 19.24 -20.15 -4.27
N LYS A 36 19.92 -21.29 -4.28
CA LYS A 36 20.03 -22.18 -3.10
C LYS A 36 20.74 -21.46 -1.94
N ALA A 37 21.87 -20.80 -2.25
CA ALA A 37 22.61 -20.02 -1.26
C ALA A 37 21.77 -18.85 -0.70
N PHE A 38 21.01 -18.17 -1.55
CA PHE A 38 20.10 -17.12 -1.15
C PHE A 38 18.96 -17.63 -0.26
N GLN A 39 18.35 -18.77 -0.63
CA GLN A 39 17.29 -19.40 0.18
C GLN A 39 17.79 -19.79 1.56
N LEU A 40 19.00 -20.36 1.67
CA LEU A 40 19.62 -20.70 2.95
C LEU A 40 19.81 -19.46 3.83
N HIS A 41 20.26 -18.36 3.23
CA HIS A 41 20.50 -17.11 3.93
C HIS A 41 19.20 -16.40 4.32
N ASP A 42 18.27 -16.21 3.38
CA ASP A 42 17.07 -15.40 3.54
C ASP A 42 15.98 -16.11 4.34
N THR A 43 15.73 -17.38 4.04
CA THR A 43 14.62 -18.15 4.64
C THR A 43 15.01 -18.81 5.95
N TYR A 44 16.23 -19.32 6.02
CA TYR A 44 16.70 -20.09 7.18
C TYR A 44 17.69 -19.35 8.07
N GLY A 45 18.08 -18.11 7.68
CA GLY A 45 19.04 -17.31 8.43
C GLY A 45 20.45 -17.92 8.47
N PHE A 46 20.79 -18.85 7.55
CA PHE A 46 22.07 -19.52 7.54
C PHE A 46 23.15 -18.60 6.96
N PRO A 47 24.27 -18.34 7.70
CA PRO A 47 25.28 -17.40 7.25
C PRO A 47 25.88 -17.81 5.90
N ILE A 48 26.03 -16.84 4.98
CA ILE A 48 26.60 -17.10 3.66
C ILE A 48 28.05 -17.59 3.75
N ASP A 49 28.82 -17.10 4.71
CA ASP A 49 30.22 -17.52 4.91
C ASP A 49 30.30 -19.01 5.21
N LEU A 50 29.41 -19.55 6.04
CA LEU A 50 29.31 -20.99 6.32
C LEU A 50 28.87 -21.77 5.07
N THR A 51 27.96 -21.21 4.27
CA THR A 51 27.55 -21.83 2.99
C THR A 51 28.75 -21.96 2.05
N LEU A 52 29.59 -20.91 1.97
CA LEU A 52 30.79 -20.91 1.13
C LEU A 52 31.84 -21.92 1.62
N GLU A 53 32.10 -21.94 2.93
CA GLU A 53 33.08 -22.83 3.55
C GLU A 53 32.69 -24.30 3.39
N MET A 54 31.47 -24.66 3.76
CA MET A 54 30.97 -26.04 3.65
C MET A 54 30.85 -26.52 2.19
N ALA A 55 30.46 -25.65 1.26
CA ALA A 55 30.45 -25.98 -0.17
C ALA A 55 31.86 -26.25 -0.68
N ALA A 56 32.84 -25.44 -0.29
CA ALA A 56 34.26 -25.62 -0.65
C ALA A 56 34.85 -26.93 -0.09
N GLU A 57 34.54 -27.29 1.16
CA GLU A 57 34.90 -28.57 1.77
C GLU A 57 34.38 -29.77 0.97
N GLN A 58 33.21 -29.60 0.33
CA GLN A 58 32.60 -30.61 -0.55
C GLN A 58 33.08 -30.56 -1.99
N GLY A 59 34.03 -29.67 -2.30
CA GLY A 59 34.58 -29.48 -3.64
C GLY A 59 33.65 -28.74 -4.61
N LEU A 60 32.73 -27.96 -4.09
CA LEU A 60 31.81 -27.14 -4.87
C LEU A 60 32.15 -25.64 -4.70
N GLU A 61 31.94 -24.88 -5.75
CA GLU A 61 31.91 -23.43 -5.72
C GLU A 61 30.46 -22.95 -5.50
N VAL A 62 30.26 -21.69 -5.08
CA VAL A 62 28.94 -21.08 -4.99
C VAL A 62 28.84 -19.95 -6.00
N ASP A 63 27.73 -19.87 -6.72
CA ASP A 63 27.43 -18.75 -7.63
C ASP A 63 27.17 -17.46 -6.84
N ARG A 64 28.26 -16.79 -6.46
CA ARG A 64 28.23 -15.53 -5.72
C ARG A 64 27.60 -14.39 -6.50
N ASN A 65 27.71 -14.40 -7.82
CA ASN A 65 27.15 -13.34 -8.66
C ASN A 65 25.63 -13.36 -8.59
N LYS A 66 25.05 -14.55 -8.73
CA LYS A 66 23.60 -14.74 -8.61
C LYS A 66 23.10 -14.46 -7.19
N PHE A 67 23.83 -14.93 -6.17
CA PHE A 67 23.53 -14.62 -4.77
C PHE A 67 23.50 -13.11 -4.52
N THR A 68 24.53 -12.38 -4.95
CA THR A 68 24.63 -10.93 -4.79
C THR A 68 23.50 -10.19 -5.52
N ALA A 69 23.13 -10.63 -6.72
CA ALA A 69 22.01 -10.05 -7.47
C ALA A 69 20.68 -10.22 -6.72
N LEU A 70 20.40 -11.41 -6.17
CA LEU A 70 19.21 -11.67 -5.38
C LEU A 70 19.16 -10.86 -4.08
N MET A 71 20.30 -10.70 -3.41
CA MET A 71 20.43 -9.85 -2.23
C MET A 71 20.17 -8.37 -2.56
N ALA A 72 20.65 -7.90 -3.71
CA ALA A 72 20.38 -6.54 -4.19
C ALA A 72 18.89 -6.32 -4.50
N GLU A 73 18.25 -7.30 -5.14
CA GLU A 73 16.81 -7.27 -5.42
C GLU A 73 15.99 -7.27 -4.13
N GLN A 74 16.33 -8.08 -3.14
CA GLN A 74 15.68 -8.10 -1.84
C GLN A 74 15.79 -6.74 -1.14
N ARG A 75 16.99 -6.14 -1.14
CA ARG A 75 17.21 -4.80 -0.55
C ARG A 75 16.41 -3.72 -1.28
N ALA A 76 16.29 -3.82 -2.61
CA ALA A 76 15.49 -2.89 -3.39
C ALA A 76 13.99 -2.99 -3.04
N ARG A 77 13.46 -4.22 -2.89
CA ARG A 77 12.08 -4.46 -2.44
C ARG A 77 11.86 -3.91 -1.03
N ALA A 78 12.74 -4.22 -0.09
CA ALA A 78 12.63 -3.73 1.29
C ALA A 78 12.70 -2.19 1.36
N LYS A 79 13.51 -1.55 0.50
CA LYS A 79 13.60 -0.09 0.38
C LYS A 79 12.31 0.50 -0.21
N ALA A 80 11.73 -0.14 -1.24
CA ALA A 80 10.45 0.28 -1.82
C ALA A 80 9.31 0.16 -0.80
N ASP A 81 9.23 -0.94 -0.05
CA ASP A 81 8.26 -1.14 1.03
C ASP A 81 8.43 -0.11 2.16
N SER A 82 9.68 0.22 2.51
CA SER A 82 9.97 1.25 3.51
C SER A 82 9.58 2.65 3.03
N GLN A 83 9.77 2.94 1.74
CA GLN A 83 9.32 4.21 1.15
C GLN A 83 7.79 4.30 1.06
N ALA A 84 7.11 3.21 0.70
CA ALA A 84 5.66 3.13 0.73
C ALA A 84 5.11 3.34 2.16
N LYS A 85 5.75 2.73 3.18
CA LYS A 85 5.39 2.96 4.59
C LYS A 85 5.64 4.39 5.06
N LYS A 86 6.68 5.06 4.57
CA LYS A 86 6.92 6.49 4.84
C LYS A 86 5.84 7.36 4.19
N GLY A 87 5.41 7.07 2.97
CA GLY A 87 4.27 7.71 2.32
C GLY A 87 3.01 7.61 3.18
N LEU A 88 2.68 6.39 3.65
CA LEU A 88 1.54 6.16 4.55
C LEU A 88 1.63 6.94 5.88
N LEU A 89 2.83 7.19 6.42
CA LEU A 89 3.01 8.00 7.62
C LEU A 89 2.80 9.49 7.36
N THR A 90 3.27 9.99 6.21
CA THR A 90 3.06 11.38 5.76
C THR A 90 1.59 11.62 5.49
N ASP A 91 0.91 10.69 4.82
CA ASP A 91 -0.54 10.74 4.58
C ASP A 91 -1.32 10.79 5.90
N ARG A 92 -0.94 9.98 6.90
CA ARG A 92 -1.57 9.99 8.22
C ARG A 92 -1.43 11.32 8.94
N GLU A 93 -0.31 12.00 8.78
CA GLU A 93 -0.10 13.33 9.37
C GLU A 93 -0.97 14.38 8.68
N ALA A 94 -1.04 14.38 7.34
CA ALA A 94 -1.91 15.25 6.57
C ALA A 94 -3.39 15.03 6.93
N TYR A 95 -3.84 13.78 7.03
CA TYR A 95 -5.20 13.45 7.47
C TYR A 95 -5.49 13.93 8.90
N SER A 96 -4.53 13.82 9.81
CA SER A 96 -4.68 14.29 11.18
C SER A 96 -4.79 15.80 11.25
N GLN A 97 -4.03 16.54 10.44
CA GLN A 97 -4.10 17.99 10.33
C GLN A 97 -5.47 18.44 9.83
N VAL A 98 -5.96 17.85 8.75
CA VAL A 98 -7.27 18.17 8.18
C VAL A 98 -8.39 17.75 9.13
N ARG A 99 -8.27 16.60 9.80
CA ARG A 99 -9.25 16.13 10.80
C ARG A 99 -9.37 17.08 12.00
N ALA A 100 -8.28 17.75 12.37
CA ALA A 100 -8.29 18.75 13.45
C ALA A 100 -9.14 19.99 13.11
N LEU A 101 -9.41 20.25 11.82
CA LEU A 101 -10.29 21.32 11.37
C LEU A 101 -11.78 20.99 11.50
N GLY A 102 -12.14 19.71 11.64
CA GLY A 102 -13.52 19.25 11.81
C GLY A 102 -13.76 17.82 11.36
N GLU A 103 -14.94 17.30 11.69
CA GLU A 103 -15.43 16.01 11.18
C GLU A 103 -16.17 16.20 9.87
N THR A 104 -16.27 15.12 9.08
CA THR A 104 -17.09 15.07 7.86
C THR A 104 -18.36 14.26 8.15
N PRO A 105 -19.50 14.89 8.47
CA PRO A 105 -20.77 14.19 8.62
C PRO A 105 -21.21 13.54 7.32
N PHE A 106 -21.71 12.30 7.44
CA PHE A 106 -22.27 11.57 6.31
C PHE A 106 -23.78 11.80 6.22
N LEU A 107 -24.25 12.38 5.12
CA LEU A 107 -25.66 12.68 4.85
C LEU A 107 -26.33 11.73 3.86
N GLY A 108 -25.60 10.78 3.31
CA GLY A 108 -26.01 9.91 2.21
C GLY A 108 -27.11 8.89 2.57
N TYR A 109 -27.62 8.88 3.80
CA TYR A 109 -28.83 8.10 4.14
C TYR A 109 -30.11 8.73 3.58
N THR A 110 -30.13 10.06 3.44
CA THR A 110 -31.30 10.83 3.01
C THR A 110 -31.09 11.52 1.68
N ASP A 111 -29.84 11.95 1.40
CA ASP A 111 -29.54 12.83 0.29
C ASP A 111 -28.47 12.24 -0.63
N LEU A 112 -28.73 12.26 -1.93
CA LEU A 112 -27.76 11.90 -2.97
C LEU A 112 -27.04 13.13 -3.54
N THR A 113 -27.52 14.32 -3.19
CA THR A 113 -26.96 15.60 -3.64
C THR A 113 -26.86 16.53 -2.44
N VAL A 114 -25.69 17.06 -2.19
CA VAL A 114 -25.42 17.97 -1.06
C VAL A 114 -24.58 19.14 -1.54
N ASP A 115 -25.05 20.35 -1.25
CA ASP A 115 -24.25 21.58 -1.40
C ASP A 115 -23.41 21.77 -0.15
N THR A 116 -22.09 21.82 -0.35
CA THR A 116 -21.12 21.80 0.75
C THR A 116 -19.91 22.69 0.45
N THR A 117 -18.88 22.63 1.28
CA THR A 117 -17.66 23.43 1.15
C THR A 117 -16.44 22.54 1.27
N VAL A 118 -15.39 22.80 0.50
CA VAL A 118 -14.11 22.13 0.63
C VAL A 118 -13.41 22.62 1.91
N THR A 119 -13.18 21.72 2.86
CA THR A 119 -12.50 22.02 4.12
C THR A 119 -11.04 21.61 4.15
N GLY A 120 -10.61 20.74 3.23
CA GLY A 120 -9.22 20.31 3.10
C GLY A 120 -8.92 19.74 1.74
N ILE A 121 -7.68 19.88 1.31
CA ILE A 121 -7.13 19.26 0.09
C ILE A 121 -5.82 18.61 0.46
N ILE A 122 -5.63 17.35 0.03
CA ILE A 122 -4.40 16.59 0.24
C ILE A 122 -3.86 16.19 -1.13
N ALA A 123 -2.69 16.68 -1.46
CA ALA A 123 -1.98 16.39 -2.69
C ALA A 123 -0.64 15.72 -2.37
N ASN A 124 -0.38 14.55 -2.93
CA ASN A 124 0.86 13.78 -2.71
C ASN A 124 1.19 13.59 -1.22
N GLY A 125 0.17 13.30 -0.39
CA GLY A 125 0.33 13.09 1.04
C GLY A 125 0.58 14.34 1.88
N THR A 126 0.37 15.53 1.32
CA THR A 126 0.57 16.82 2.00
C THR A 126 -0.71 17.64 1.94
N SER A 127 -1.09 18.26 3.06
CA SER A 127 -2.21 19.21 3.10
C SER A 127 -1.83 20.50 2.39
N VAL A 128 -2.67 20.91 1.43
CA VAL A 128 -2.50 22.12 0.62
C VAL A 128 -3.75 22.97 0.67
N THR A 129 -3.62 24.25 0.37
CA THR A 129 -4.75 25.20 0.35
C THR A 129 -5.44 25.32 -1.00
N ALA A 130 -4.76 24.91 -2.07
CA ALA A 130 -5.29 24.90 -3.43
C ALA A 130 -4.57 23.84 -4.28
N ALA A 131 -5.22 23.38 -5.34
CA ALA A 131 -4.66 22.45 -6.30
C ALA A 131 -5.03 22.85 -7.73
N GLU A 132 -4.12 22.58 -8.67
CA GLU A 132 -4.20 22.94 -10.08
C GLU A 132 -4.83 21.82 -10.94
N PRO A 133 -5.33 22.16 -12.15
CA PRO A 133 -5.86 21.17 -13.09
C PRO A 133 -4.86 20.08 -13.46
N GLY A 134 -5.34 18.87 -13.71
CA GLY A 134 -4.55 17.70 -14.08
C GLY A 134 -4.00 16.91 -12.89
N ALA A 135 -4.17 17.40 -11.67
CA ALA A 135 -3.77 16.68 -10.47
C ALA A 135 -4.84 15.67 -10.01
N VAL A 136 -4.40 14.54 -9.44
CA VAL A 136 -5.24 13.66 -8.65
C VAL A 136 -5.02 14.01 -7.19
N VAL A 137 -6.06 14.44 -6.50
CA VAL A 137 -6.00 14.89 -5.11
C VAL A 137 -7.09 14.22 -4.28
N GLU A 138 -6.94 14.27 -2.97
CA GLU A 138 -7.98 13.90 -2.02
C GLU A 138 -8.57 15.17 -1.43
N ILE A 139 -9.89 15.31 -1.52
CA ILE A 139 -10.60 16.46 -0.97
C ILE A 139 -11.46 16.05 0.22
N VAL A 140 -11.56 16.94 1.17
CA VAL A 140 -12.42 16.81 2.34
C VAL A 140 -13.50 17.86 2.26
N LEU A 141 -14.72 17.44 2.49
CA LEU A 141 -15.92 18.27 2.47
C LEU A 141 -16.43 18.52 3.90
N ALA A 142 -17.09 19.65 4.12
CA ALA A 142 -17.72 19.95 5.41
C ALA A 142 -18.78 18.90 5.77
N GLU A 143 -19.49 18.38 4.78
CA GLU A 143 -20.44 17.28 4.88
C GLU A 143 -20.52 16.56 3.52
N THR A 144 -20.87 15.27 3.50
CA THR A 144 -20.84 14.48 2.26
C THR A 144 -22.00 13.52 2.14
N PRO A 145 -22.57 13.35 0.92
CA PRO A 145 -23.51 12.27 0.63
C PRO A 145 -22.80 10.96 0.22
N PHE A 146 -21.48 10.98 -0.01
CA PHE A 146 -20.71 9.82 -0.47
C PHE A 146 -20.43 8.84 0.66
N TYR A 147 -20.76 7.56 0.44
CA TYR A 147 -20.39 6.47 1.33
C TYR A 147 -18.92 6.08 1.09
N ALA A 148 -18.17 6.06 2.17
CA ALA A 148 -16.76 5.61 2.13
C ALA A 148 -16.69 4.09 2.21
N GLU A 149 -15.74 3.48 1.50
CA GLU A 149 -15.45 2.05 1.58
C GLU A 149 -15.29 1.60 3.05
N MET A 150 -16.03 0.56 3.41
CA MET A 150 -15.94 -0.07 4.73
C MET A 150 -16.30 -1.55 4.64
N GLY A 151 -15.43 -2.40 5.23
CA GLY A 151 -15.76 -3.81 5.44
C GLY A 151 -15.92 -4.66 4.16
N GLY A 152 -15.27 -4.27 3.05
CA GLY A 152 -15.32 -5.00 1.78
C GLY A 152 -16.48 -4.58 0.86
N GLN A 153 -17.12 -3.45 1.14
CA GLN A 153 -18.09 -2.80 0.24
C GLN A 153 -17.39 -1.70 -0.55
N ASP A 154 -17.68 -1.65 -1.85
CA ASP A 154 -17.18 -0.58 -2.72
C ASP A 154 -17.69 0.79 -2.27
N SER A 155 -16.88 1.82 -2.46
CA SER A 155 -17.26 3.22 -2.25
C SER A 155 -18.26 3.68 -3.31
N ASP A 156 -19.01 4.74 -2.99
CA ASP A 156 -19.85 5.39 -3.99
C ASP A 156 -19.03 6.04 -5.08
N SER A 157 -19.59 6.07 -6.28
CA SER A 157 -19.12 6.89 -7.40
C SER A 157 -20.01 8.10 -7.63
N GLY A 158 -19.50 9.10 -8.31
CA GLY A 158 -20.26 10.30 -8.65
C GLY A 158 -19.36 11.45 -9.07
N ILE A 159 -19.85 12.65 -8.91
CA ILE A 159 -19.13 13.88 -9.26
C ILE A 159 -19.19 14.91 -8.14
N ILE A 160 -18.15 15.75 -8.06
CA ILE A 160 -18.15 16.96 -7.24
C ILE A 160 -18.06 18.12 -8.21
N ARG A 161 -19.05 18.99 -8.17
CA ARG A 161 -19.14 20.16 -9.06
C ARG A 161 -18.69 21.42 -8.34
N ALA A 162 -17.70 22.09 -8.89
CA ALA A 162 -17.23 23.38 -8.43
C ALA A 162 -17.08 24.35 -9.61
N ASN A 163 -17.55 25.58 -9.46
CA ASN A 163 -17.41 26.64 -10.50
C ASN A 163 -17.90 26.22 -11.90
N GLY A 164 -18.89 25.32 -11.98
CA GLY A 164 -19.41 24.79 -13.24
C GLY A 164 -18.58 23.69 -13.87
N ILE A 165 -17.54 23.20 -13.20
CA ILE A 165 -16.69 22.10 -13.62
C ILE A 165 -17.03 20.87 -12.77
N ASP A 166 -17.16 19.73 -13.44
CA ASP A 166 -17.44 18.43 -12.80
C ASP A 166 -16.13 17.67 -12.59
N PHE A 167 -15.82 17.36 -11.35
CA PHE A 167 -14.70 16.50 -10.97
C PHE A 167 -15.20 15.08 -10.71
N GLU A 168 -14.68 14.11 -11.42
CA GLU A 168 -15.03 12.70 -11.21
C GLU A 168 -14.47 12.20 -9.87
N VAL A 169 -15.34 11.59 -9.06
CA VAL A 169 -14.94 10.92 -7.81
C VAL A 169 -14.46 9.51 -8.16
N LEU A 170 -13.17 9.30 -8.02
CA LEU A 170 -12.49 8.03 -8.32
C LEU A 170 -12.62 7.03 -7.18
N ASP A 171 -12.64 7.52 -5.93
CA ASP A 171 -12.71 6.70 -4.74
C ASP A 171 -13.12 7.56 -3.53
N VAL A 172 -13.72 6.90 -2.51
CA VAL A 172 -14.08 7.56 -1.24
C VAL A 172 -13.64 6.69 -0.08
N GLN A 173 -12.80 7.24 0.79
CA GLN A 173 -12.17 6.49 1.88
C GLN A 173 -12.33 7.17 3.23
N ARG A 174 -12.15 6.39 4.31
CA ARG A 174 -12.12 6.88 5.69
C ARG A 174 -10.76 6.57 6.33
N PRO A 175 -9.70 7.34 6.03
CA PRO A 175 -8.35 7.06 6.49
C PRO A 175 -8.18 7.14 8.00
N VAL A 176 -8.97 8.01 8.65
CA VAL A 176 -9.04 8.15 10.11
C VAL A 176 -10.48 8.32 10.56
N PRO A 177 -10.84 7.95 11.80
CA PRO A 177 -12.19 8.12 12.32
C PRO A 177 -12.68 9.57 12.20
N GLY A 178 -13.87 9.76 11.66
CA GLY A 178 -14.51 11.07 11.51
C GLY A 178 -14.07 11.89 10.29
N LEU A 179 -13.14 11.38 9.47
CA LEU A 179 -12.70 12.03 8.24
C LEU A 179 -13.06 11.18 7.02
N ILE A 180 -13.80 11.75 6.08
CA ILE A 180 -14.07 11.15 4.77
C ILE A 180 -13.32 11.93 3.70
N VAL A 181 -12.51 11.25 2.90
CA VAL A 181 -11.74 11.83 1.81
C VAL A 181 -12.27 11.31 0.48
N HIS A 182 -12.33 12.22 -0.51
CA HIS A 182 -12.80 11.94 -1.85
C HIS A 182 -11.62 12.09 -2.80
N LYS A 183 -11.18 11.00 -3.41
CA LYS A 183 -10.13 11.02 -4.41
C LYS A 183 -10.73 11.45 -5.74
N VAL A 184 -10.25 12.57 -6.29
CA VAL A 184 -10.78 13.17 -7.51
C VAL A 184 -9.67 13.51 -8.49
N HIS A 185 -10.01 13.48 -9.78
CA HIS A 185 -9.21 14.08 -10.82
C HIS A 185 -9.70 15.51 -11.03
N LEU A 186 -8.80 16.48 -10.99
CA LEU A 186 -9.14 17.88 -11.16
C LEU A 186 -9.06 18.28 -12.65
N ASP A 187 -10.17 18.72 -13.21
CA ASP A 187 -10.24 19.33 -14.55
C ASP A 187 -10.23 20.86 -14.49
N GLY A 188 -10.09 21.43 -13.30
CA GLY A 188 -10.02 22.86 -13.02
C GLY A 188 -9.36 23.16 -11.68
N ASP A 189 -9.17 24.43 -11.38
CA ASP A 189 -8.64 24.87 -10.08
C ASP A 189 -9.63 24.59 -8.95
N LEU A 190 -9.12 24.22 -7.80
CA LEU A 190 -9.91 24.02 -6.58
C LEU A 190 -9.13 24.51 -5.37
N ALA A 191 -9.82 25.22 -4.47
CA ALA A 191 -9.24 25.74 -3.25
C ALA A 191 -10.08 25.37 -2.00
N VAL A 192 -9.41 25.34 -0.85
CA VAL A 192 -10.08 25.24 0.45
C VAL A 192 -10.97 26.46 0.63
N GLY A 193 -12.24 26.24 1.00
CA GLY A 193 -13.27 27.28 1.12
C GLY A 193 -14.20 27.36 -0.09
N ASP A 194 -13.89 26.70 -1.20
CA ASP A 194 -14.77 26.69 -2.38
C ASP A 194 -16.09 25.99 -2.08
N ARG A 195 -17.19 26.56 -2.55
CA ARG A 195 -18.49 25.92 -2.54
C ARG A 195 -18.60 24.92 -3.66
N VAL A 196 -19.06 23.73 -3.33
CA VAL A 196 -19.20 22.61 -4.26
C VAL A 196 -20.55 21.91 -4.06
N THR A 197 -21.03 21.27 -5.13
CA THR A 197 -22.16 20.36 -5.05
C THR A 197 -21.65 18.93 -5.22
N ALA A 198 -21.85 18.10 -4.23
CA ALA A 198 -21.51 16.68 -4.22
C ALA A 198 -22.72 15.86 -4.70
N LEU A 199 -22.55 15.09 -5.79
CA LEU A 199 -23.61 14.32 -6.44
C LEU A 199 -23.20 12.85 -6.53
N VAL A 200 -23.91 11.99 -5.80
CA VAL A 200 -23.72 10.53 -5.85
C VAL A 200 -24.44 9.96 -7.05
N ASN A 201 -23.80 9.00 -7.74
CA ASN A 201 -24.46 8.25 -8.80
C ASN A 201 -25.49 7.28 -8.22
N PRO A 202 -26.80 7.47 -8.51
CA PRO A 202 -27.85 6.62 -7.95
C PRO A 202 -27.70 5.14 -8.34
N ALA A 203 -27.18 4.85 -9.53
CA ALA A 203 -27.07 3.48 -10.05
C ALA A 203 -26.06 2.64 -9.21
N THR A 204 -24.95 3.24 -8.79
CA THR A 204 -23.96 2.57 -7.93
C THR A 204 -24.46 2.38 -6.50
N ARG A 205 -25.16 3.38 -5.95
CA ARG A 205 -25.77 3.29 -4.61
C ARG A 205 -26.80 2.16 -4.51
N PHE A 206 -27.68 2.02 -5.51
CA PHE A 206 -28.69 0.96 -5.51
C PHE A 206 -28.05 -0.44 -5.60
N GLY A 207 -26.96 -0.60 -6.35
CA GLY A 207 -26.19 -1.85 -6.41
C GLY A 207 -25.63 -2.26 -5.05
N ALA A 208 -25.05 -1.33 -4.32
CA ALA A 208 -24.51 -1.57 -2.98
C ALA A 208 -25.62 -1.92 -1.95
N CYS A 209 -26.79 -1.26 -2.02
CA CYS A 209 -27.91 -1.56 -1.13
C CYS A 209 -28.54 -2.94 -1.39
N GLN A 210 -28.56 -3.43 -2.65
CA GLN A 210 -29.10 -4.76 -2.98
C GLN A 210 -28.18 -5.89 -2.49
N ALA A 211 -26.88 -5.70 -2.47
CA ALA A 211 -25.93 -6.66 -1.90
C ALA A 211 -26.10 -6.84 -0.39
N HIS A 212 -26.61 -5.81 0.31
CA HIS A 212 -26.85 -5.84 1.76
C HIS A 212 -28.09 -6.61 2.18
N THR A 213 -29.06 -6.79 1.27
CA THR A 213 -30.34 -7.48 1.58
C THR A 213 -30.33 -8.97 1.21
N ALA A 214 -29.23 -9.48 0.66
CA ALA A 214 -29.09 -10.87 0.20
C ALA A 214 -28.25 -11.75 1.14
N THR A 215 -27.96 -11.27 2.37
CA THR A 215 -27.18 -12.04 3.39
C THR A 215 -28.08 -12.41 4.58
#